data_030ba4a46f93b956e95bf31ccb9d49ee
#
_entry.id   030ba4a46f93b956e95bf31ccb9d49ee
#
_cell.length_a   1.000
_cell.length_b   1.000
_cell.length_c   1.000
_cell.angle_alpha   90.00
_cell.angle_beta   90.00
_cell.angle_gamma   90.00
#
_symmetry.space_group_name_H-M   'P 1'
#
loop_
_entity.id
_entity.type
_entity.pdbx_description
1 polymer ?
#
loop_
_entity_poly.entity_id
_entity_poly.type
_entity_poly.pdbx_seq_one_letter_code
_entity_poly.pdbx_strand_id
1 'polypeptide(L)'
;MKLSRKQFDILLFALLTVWLVATDRVFKSWAAQNLQMGSIGYDLGPIALTLVHNSGAAFGMGQGGGMLFVAMAAIIVIAIVVWIVLAKQTRTLEIVSLGLIAAGGIGNCIDRLTTGYVVDFIQFTFVDFPVFNIADMCITIGVVLLFVTMFSHIHADEKKIKASLDEKATAQQARREAQVAKAKAEAARRAGSDAEDAEWEADVAAYEAKYESENAEGAEVGDASGQKPSFEEHGTTARGNE
;
A
#
# COMPACT_ATOMS: atom_id res chain seq x y z
N MET A 1 -5.60 -27.46 18.93
CA MET A 1 -6.50 -26.58 18.18
C MET A 1 -5.63 -25.59 17.41
N LYS A 2 -5.65 -25.58 16.06
CA LYS A 2 -4.89 -24.60 15.26
C LYS A 2 -5.69 -23.32 15.15
N LEU A 3 -5.12 -22.20 15.58
CA LEU A 3 -5.72 -20.88 15.42
C LEU A 3 -5.85 -20.56 13.93
N SER A 4 -6.97 -19.94 13.54
CA SER A 4 -7.07 -19.31 12.22
C SER A 4 -6.11 -18.11 12.14
N ARG A 5 -5.69 -17.72 10.92
CA ARG A 5 -4.84 -16.54 10.72
C ARG A 5 -5.41 -15.30 11.42
N LYS A 6 -6.70 -15.08 11.28
CA LYS A 6 -7.42 -13.97 11.91
C LYS A 6 -7.37 -14.00 13.44
N GLN A 7 -7.57 -15.17 14.04
CA GLN A 7 -7.47 -15.33 15.49
C GLN A 7 -6.05 -15.07 15.98
N PHE A 8 -5.05 -15.54 15.24
CA PHE A 8 -3.64 -15.25 15.53
C PHE A 8 -3.34 -13.75 15.49
N ASP A 9 -3.80 -13.04 14.45
CA ASP A 9 -3.56 -11.60 14.30
C ASP A 9 -4.19 -10.79 15.43
N ILE A 10 -5.45 -11.10 15.79
CA ILE A 10 -6.13 -10.45 16.93
C ILE A 10 -5.40 -10.71 18.24
N LEU A 11 -4.99 -11.96 18.47
CA LEU A 11 -4.27 -12.34 19.69
C LEU A 11 -2.90 -11.66 19.77
N LEU A 12 -2.16 -11.66 18.66
CA LEU A 12 -0.86 -10.98 18.57
C LEU A 12 -1.01 -9.48 18.87
N PHE A 13 -1.97 -8.81 18.23
CA PHE A 13 -2.27 -7.40 18.49
C PHE A 13 -2.57 -7.15 19.97
N ALA A 14 -3.49 -7.92 20.54
CA ALA A 14 -3.91 -7.74 21.93
C ALA A 14 -2.76 -7.97 22.92
N LEU A 15 -2.03 -9.07 22.79
CA LEU A 15 -0.93 -9.40 23.69
C LEU A 15 0.21 -8.38 23.58
N LEU A 16 0.58 -7.98 22.37
CA LEU A 16 1.62 -6.98 22.15
C LEU A 16 1.21 -5.63 22.74
N THR A 17 -0.01 -5.18 22.46
CA THR A 17 -0.53 -3.91 22.99
C THR A 17 -0.55 -3.89 24.51
N VAL A 18 -1.09 -4.93 25.13
CA VAL A 18 -1.15 -5.03 26.60
C VAL A 18 0.25 -5.05 27.20
N TRP A 19 1.16 -5.83 26.64
CA TRP A 19 2.55 -5.93 27.12
C TRP A 19 3.28 -4.58 27.04
N LEU A 20 3.14 -3.86 25.91
CA LEU A 20 3.78 -2.56 25.73
C LEU A 20 3.18 -1.49 26.64
N VAL A 21 1.85 -1.45 26.80
CA VAL A 21 1.20 -0.55 27.76
C VAL A 21 1.68 -0.83 29.19
N ALA A 22 1.75 -2.09 29.59
CA ALA A 22 2.26 -2.46 30.90
C ALA A 22 3.72 -2.02 31.10
N THR A 23 4.56 -2.23 30.08
CA THR A 23 5.95 -1.77 30.07
C THR A 23 6.04 -0.25 30.23
N ASP A 24 5.29 0.51 29.44
CA ASP A 24 5.24 1.98 29.56
C ASP A 24 4.82 2.43 30.97
N ARG A 25 3.79 1.81 31.54
CA ARG A 25 3.30 2.12 32.91
C ARG A 25 4.36 1.85 33.97
N VAL A 26 5.08 0.74 33.88
CA VAL A 26 6.16 0.39 34.83
C VAL A 26 7.28 1.43 34.79
N PHE A 27 7.76 1.80 33.59
CA PHE A 27 8.85 2.76 33.46
C PHE A 27 8.43 4.19 33.85
N LYS A 28 7.22 4.63 33.49
CA LYS A 28 6.66 5.93 33.94
C LYS A 28 6.53 6.00 35.47
N SER A 29 6.03 4.92 36.09
CA SER A 29 5.93 4.83 37.53
C SER A 29 7.31 4.87 38.20
N TRP A 30 8.28 4.13 37.66
CA TRP A 30 9.65 4.17 38.12
C TRP A 30 10.26 5.56 38.00
N ALA A 31 10.10 6.24 36.83
CA ALA A 31 10.62 7.57 36.61
C ALA A 31 10.03 8.60 37.61
N ALA A 32 8.71 8.55 37.80
CA ALA A 32 8.04 9.43 38.77
C ALA A 32 8.48 9.26 40.20
N GLN A 33 8.95 8.07 40.58
CA GLN A 33 9.40 7.76 41.96
C GLN A 33 10.90 8.02 42.16
N ASN A 34 11.73 7.96 41.11
CA ASN A 34 13.19 7.96 41.22
C ASN A 34 13.88 9.15 40.64
N LEU A 35 13.18 9.95 39.81
CA LEU A 35 13.73 11.14 39.17
C LEU A 35 13.16 12.43 39.77
N GLN A 36 13.97 13.48 39.79
CA GLN A 36 13.53 14.80 40.22
C GLN A 36 13.06 15.62 39.01
N MET A 37 12.00 16.40 39.19
CA MET A 37 11.41 17.24 38.18
C MET A 37 12.44 18.24 37.62
N GLY A 38 12.60 18.26 36.29
CA GLY A 38 13.43 19.23 35.57
C GLY A 38 14.94 19.13 35.80
N SER A 39 15.43 18.07 36.46
CA SER A 39 16.84 17.81 36.64
C SER A 39 17.26 16.50 36.00
N ILE A 40 18.52 16.43 35.54
CA ILE A 40 19.11 15.19 35.05
C ILE A 40 19.36 14.27 36.26
N GLY A 41 18.62 13.14 36.29
CA GLY A 41 18.81 12.12 37.34
C GLY A 41 19.92 11.14 37.00
N TYR A 42 19.99 10.71 35.75
CA TYR A 42 21.04 9.81 35.25
C TYR A 42 21.53 10.29 33.90
N ASP A 43 22.83 10.46 33.76
CA ASP A 43 23.51 10.75 32.50
C ASP A 43 24.13 9.44 31.96
N LEU A 44 23.65 9.00 30.77
CA LEU A 44 24.10 7.79 30.11
C LEU A 44 24.89 8.11 28.82
N GLY A 45 25.38 9.34 28.69
CA GLY A 45 26.09 9.85 27.52
C GLY A 45 25.13 10.45 26.47
N PRO A 46 24.78 9.76 25.40
CA PRO A 46 23.87 10.32 24.36
C PRO A 46 22.42 10.43 24.84
N ILE A 47 22.06 9.80 25.93
CA ILE A 47 20.73 9.82 26.53
C ILE A 47 20.86 10.17 28.02
N ALA A 48 19.98 11.00 28.52
CA ALA A 48 19.82 11.28 29.93
C ALA A 48 18.38 10.92 30.38
N LEU A 49 18.24 10.59 31.65
CA LEU A 49 16.94 10.40 32.27
C LEU A 49 16.62 11.63 33.13
N THR A 50 15.52 12.29 32.79
CA THR A 50 14.98 13.45 33.50
C THR A 50 13.48 13.29 33.66
N LEU A 51 12.85 13.98 34.62
CA LEU A 51 11.41 13.91 34.79
C LEU A 51 10.75 15.18 34.29
N VAL A 52 9.78 15.05 33.39
CA VAL A 52 8.97 16.14 32.89
C VAL A 52 7.49 15.75 32.92
N HIS A 53 6.63 16.62 33.40
CA HIS A 53 5.17 16.52 33.29
C HIS A 53 4.69 17.30 32.07
N ASN A 54 4.28 16.61 31.05
CA ASN A 54 3.88 17.17 29.77
C ASN A 54 2.36 17.29 29.65
N SER A 55 1.80 18.49 29.80
CA SER A 55 0.37 18.77 29.67
C SER A 55 -0.09 19.05 28.23
N GLY A 56 0.84 19.08 27.26
CA GLY A 56 0.58 19.33 25.84
C GLY A 56 0.95 18.17 24.94
N ALA A 57 1.31 18.55 23.69
CA ALA A 57 2.01 17.69 22.72
C ALA A 57 3.51 18.03 22.71
N ALA A 58 4.25 17.44 21.76
CA ALA A 58 5.65 17.76 21.54
C ALA A 58 5.84 19.28 21.36
N PHE A 59 7.00 19.80 21.83
CA PHE A 59 7.36 21.23 21.79
C PHE A 59 6.40 22.17 22.56
N GLY A 60 5.63 21.64 23.55
CA GLY A 60 4.73 22.46 24.37
C GLY A 60 3.47 22.97 23.64
N MET A 61 3.20 22.48 22.44
CA MET A 61 2.00 22.84 21.70
C MET A 61 0.75 22.26 22.36
N GLY A 62 -0.35 23.04 22.37
CA GLY A 62 -1.66 22.58 22.86
C GLY A 62 -1.71 22.34 24.37
N GLN A 63 -0.98 23.15 25.17
CA GLN A 63 -1.13 23.13 26.64
C GLN A 63 -2.59 23.32 27.04
N GLY A 64 -3.10 22.46 27.92
CA GLY A 64 -4.52 22.41 28.27
C GLY A 64 -5.40 21.57 27.34
N GLY A 65 -4.90 21.12 26.19
CA GLY A 65 -5.62 20.29 25.22
C GLY A 65 -5.59 18.78 25.51
N GLY A 66 -5.26 18.36 26.73
CA GLY A 66 -5.06 16.94 27.09
C GLY A 66 -6.22 16.04 26.67
N MET A 67 -7.48 16.50 26.85
CA MET A 67 -8.67 15.74 26.45
C MET A 67 -8.84 15.62 24.93
N LEU A 68 -8.40 16.60 24.15
CA LEU A 68 -8.39 16.50 22.69
C LEU A 68 -7.45 15.38 22.23
N PHE A 69 -6.25 15.29 22.81
CA PHE A 69 -5.30 14.20 22.51
C PHE A 69 -5.84 12.83 22.92
N VAL A 70 -6.56 12.74 24.04
CA VAL A 70 -7.29 11.52 24.45
C VAL A 70 -8.33 11.13 23.40
N ALA A 71 -9.16 12.08 22.97
CA ALA A 71 -10.19 11.82 21.96
C ALA A 71 -9.58 11.37 20.61
N MET A 72 -8.52 12.04 20.16
CA MET A 72 -7.81 11.66 18.92
C MET A 72 -7.22 10.26 19.02
N ALA A 73 -6.54 9.94 20.12
CA ALA A 73 -5.95 8.62 20.31
C ALA A 73 -7.03 7.53 20.41
N ALA A 74 -8.16 7.81 21.09
CA ALA A 74 -9.29 6.89 21.14
C ALA A 74 -9.86 6.60 19.76
N ILE A 75 -10.05 7.62 18.91
CA ILE A 75 -10.50 7.47 17.52
C ILE A 75 -9.53 6.59 16.74
N ILE A 76 -8.22 6.85 16.85
CA ILE A 76 -7.18 6.07 16.15
C ILE A 76 -7.21 4.61 16.61
N VAL A 77 -7.26 4.35 17.92
CA VAL A 77 -7.30 2.98 18.46
C VAL A 77 -8.55 2.25 18.00
N ILE A 78 -9.73 2.91 18.04
CA ILE A 78 -10.97 2.33 17.52
C ILE A 78 -10.85 2.00 16.04
N ALA A 79 -10.32 2.91 15.24
CA ALA A 79 -10.11 2.69 13.80
C ALA A 79 -9.17 1.51 13.53
N ILE A 80 -8.09 1.37 14.31
CA ILE A 80 -7.16 0.24 14.24
C ILE A 80 -7.90 -1.08 14.55
N VAL A 81 -8.65 -1.13 15.63
CA VAL A 81 -9.41 -2.34 16.04
C VAL A 81 -10.43 -2.72 14.96
N VAL A 82 -11.21 -1.74 14.47
CA VAL A 82 -12.18 -1.96 13.39
C VAL A 82 -11.49 -2.49 12.14
N TRP A 83 -10.36 -1.89 11.76
CA TRP A 83 -9.60 -2.34 10.59
C TRP A 83 -9.08 -3.77 10.78
N ILE A 84 -8.49 -4.12 11.93
CA ILE A 84 -8.03 -5.47 12.23
C ILE A 84 -9.19 -6.47 12.15
N VAL A 85 -10.37 -6.12 12.64
CA VAL A 85 -11.54 -7.00 12.61
C VAL A 85 -12.09 -7.18 11.19
N LEU A 86 -12.11 -6.14 10.37
CA LEU A 86 -12.73 -6.16 9.04
C LEU A 86 -11.75 -6.58 7.93
N ALA A 87 -10.45 -6.39 8.10
CA ALA A 87 -9.45 -6.72 7.09
C ALA A 87 -9.48 -8.21 6.72
N LYS A 88 -9.55 -8.52 5.43
CA LYS A 88 -9.59 -9.90 4.92
C LYS A 88 -8.23 -10.58 4.94
N GLN A 89 -7.18 -9.80 4.70
CA GLN A 89 -5.79 -10.27 4.70
C GLN A 89 -4.93 -9.23 5.42
N THR A 90 -4.02 -9.70 6.24
CA THR A 90 -3.11 -8.88 7.05
C THR A 90 -1.72 -9.49 7.02
N ARG A 91 -0.70 -8.64 7.14
CA ARG A 91 0.69 -9.08 7.34
C ARG A 91 1.04 -8.93 8.81
N THR A 92 1.90 -9.82 9.30
CA THR A 92 2.34 -9.78 10.70
C THR A 92 2.96 -8.42 11.06
N LEU A 93 3.74 -7.83 10.14
CA LEU A 93 4.37 -6.53 10.36
C LEU A 93 3.34 -5.38 10.47
N GLU A 94 2.23 -5.44 9.75
CA GLU A 94 1.12 -4.48 9.89
C GLU A 94 0.48 -4.60 11.27
N ILE A 95 0.22 -5.83 11.74
CA ILE A 95 -0.34 -6.06 13.07
C ILE A 95 0.59 -5.56 14.17
N VAL A 96 1.91 -5.79 14.02
CA VAL A 96 2.91 -5.28 14.96
C VAL A 96 2.95 -3.75 14.94
N SER A 97 2.95 -3.13 13.77
CA SER A 97 2.93 -1.66 13.63
C SER A 97 1.71 -1.04 14.30
N LEU A 98 0.53 -1.60 14.03
CA LEU A 98 -0.72 -1.13 14.63
C LEU A 98 -0.80 -1.37 16.14
N GLY A 99 -0.24 -2.49 16.61
CA GLY A 99 -0.10 -2.78 18.05
C GLY A 99 0.78 -1.78 18.77
N LEU A 100 1.90 -1.39 18.15
CA LEU A 100 2.80 -0.34 18.67
C LEU A 100 2.08 1.02 18.76
N ILE A 101 1.41 1.43 17.69
CA ILE A 101 0.67 2.72 17.64
C ILE A 101 -0.44 2.72 18.71
N ALA A 102 -1.21 1.65 18.80
CA ALA A 102 -2.28 1.52 19.77
C ALA A 102 -1.75 1.55 21.22
N ALA A 103 -0.67 0.83 21.49
CA ALA A 103 -0.06 0.79 22.83
C ALA A 103 0.44 2.16 23.27
N GLY A 104 1.14 2.88 22.40
CA GLY A 104 1.62 4.22 22.71
C GLY A 104 0.47 5.23 22.90
N GLY A 105 -0.54 5.18 22.05
CA GLY A 105 -1.75 5.99 22.21
C GLY A 105 -2.45 5.73 23.55
N ILE A 106 -2.67 4.47 23.90
CA ILE A 106 -3.30 4.06 25.16
C ILE A 106 -2.46 4.47 26.36
N GLY A 107 -1.13 4.25 26.33
CA GLY A 107 -0.22 4.61 27.42
C GLY A 107 -0.30 6.10 27.78
N ASN A 108 -0.22 6.97 26.77
CA ASN A 108 -0.33 8.42 26.96
C ASN A 108 -1.76 8.88 27.29
N CYS A 109 -2.80 8.15 26.85
CA CYS A 109 -4.17 8.42 27.29
C CYS A 109 -4.40 8.11 28.76
N ILE A 110 -3.87 6.99 29.26
CA ILE A 110 -3.98 6.63 30.68
C ILE A 110 -3.41 7.75 31.56
N ASP A 111 -2.25 8.29 31.20
CA ASP A 111 -1.64 9.39 31.94
C ASP A 111 -2.57 10.61 31.97
N ARG A 112 -3.04 11.08 30.80
CA ARG A 112 -3.90 12.26 30.71
C ARG A 112 -5.23 12.10 31.46
N LEU A 113 -5.79 10.91 31.45
CA LEU A 113 -7.05 10.62 32.17
C LEU A 113 -6.86 10.52 33.69
N THR A 114 -5.69 10.09 34.16
CA THR A 114 -5.44 9.84 35.58
C THR A 114 -4.79 11.04 36.28
N THR A 115 -3.84 11.70 35.61
CA THR A 115 -3.02 12.76 36.23
C THR A 115 -3.19 14.12 35.54
N GLY A 116 -3.78 14.17 34.34
CA GLY A 116 -3.92 15.39 33.53
C GLY A 116 -2.69 15.74 32.68
N TYR A 117 -1.59 15.01 32.84
CA TYR A 117 -0.33 15.19 32.08
C TYR A 117 0.28 13.85 31.71
N VAL A 118 1.22 13.85 30.77
CA VAL A 118 2.03 12.67 30.43
C VAL A 118 3.36 12.73 31.17
N VAL A 119 3.81 11.58 31.65
CA VAL A 119 5.13 11.43 32.28
C VAL A 119 6.17 11.15 31.20
N ASP A 120 7.05 12.13 30.93
CA ASP A 120 8.16 12.03 30.00
C ASP A 120 9.48 11.96 30.79
N PHE A 121 10.43 11.12 30.32
CA PHE A 121 11.63 10.87 31.12
C PHE A 121 12.88 10.52 30.29
N ILE A 122 12.83 10.43 28.98
CA ILE A 122 13.97 10.15 28.09
C ILE A 122 14.34 11.45 27.36
N GLN A 123 15.60 11.90 27.51
CA GLN A 123 16.13 13.10 26.89
C GLN A 123 17.35 12.77 26.05
N PHE A 124 17.44 13.29 24.83
CA PHE A 124 18.69 13.29 24.07
C PHE A 124 19.60 14.42 24.58
N THR A 125 20.91 14.13 24.74
CA THR A 125 21.90 15.11 25.25
C THR A 125 22.63 15.84 24.11
N PHE A 126 22.65 15.29 22.92
CA PHE A 126 23.40 15.79 21.75
C PHE A 126 22.58 16.64 20.79
N VAL A 127 21.26 16.74 21.01
CA VAL A 127 20.33 17.53 20.19
C VAL A 127 19.22 18.08 21.10
N ASP A 128 18.78 19.30 20.80
CA ASP A 128 17.62 19.88 21.46
C ASP A 128 16.32 19.23 20.94
N PHE A 129 15.90 18.22 21.65
CA PHE A 129 14.69 17.43 21.36
C PHE A 129 13.85 17.33 22.63
N PRO A 130 12.51 17.43 22.52
CA PRO A 130 11.63 17.28 23.66
C PRO A 130 11.87 15.97 24.40
N VAL A 131 11.75 16.01 25.73
CA VAL A 131 11.74 14.80 26.55
C VAL A 131 10.54 13.95 26.15
N PHE A 132 10.72 12.66 26.08
CA PHE A 132 9.72 11.71 25.60
C PHE A 132 9.70 10.43 26.48
N ASN A 133 8.86 9.49 26.15
CA ASN A 133 8.65 8.25 26.90
C ASN A 133 8.57 7.02 25.98
N ILE A 134 8.33 5.84 26.57
CA ILE A 134 8.23 4.57 25.83
C ILE A 134 7.00 4.55 24.90
N ALA A 135 5.88 5.14 25.31
CA ALA A 135 4.69 5.22 24.48
C ALA A 135 4.95 6.03 23.19
N ASP A 136 5.72 7.12 23.27
CA ASP A 136 6.11 7.93 22.11
C ASP A 136 7.03 7.15 21.15
N MET A 137 7.97 6.38 21.71
CA MET A 137 8.80 5.46 20.93
C MET A 137 7.94 4.42 20.20
N CYS A 138 6.96 3.83 20.88
CA CYS A 138 6.03 2.89 20.27
C CYS A 138 5.26 3.52 19.11
N ILE A 139 4.70 4.73 19.29
CA ILE A 139 4.01 5.44 18.19
C ILE A 139 4.96 5.67 17.02
N THR A 140 6.14 6.22 17.28
CA THR A 140 7.11 6.57 16.23
C THR A 140 7.57 5.34 15.45
N ILE A 141 8.00 4.29 16.14
CA ILE A 141 8.43 3.03 15.51
C ILE A 141 7.26 2.39 14.76
N GLY A 142 6.08 2.36 15.37
CA GLY A 142 4.87 1.80 14.75
C GLY A 142 4.49 2.52 13.45
N VAL A 143 4.54 3.84 13.44
CA VAL A 143 4.27 4.66 12.24
C VAL A 143 5.31 4.39 11.16
N VAL A 144 6.60 4.38 11.48
CA VAL A 144 7.67 4.07 10.52
C VAL A 144 7.49 2.69 9.91
N LEU A 145 7.24 1.66 10.74
CA LEU A 145 6.99 0.31 10.26
C LEU A 145 5.74 0.21 9.39
N LEU A 146 4.68 0.95 9.73
CA LEU A 146 3.46 1.00 8.92
C LEU A 146 3.74 1.61 7.53
N PHE A 147 4.51 2.69 7.45
CA PHE A 147 4.95 3.26 6.19
C PHE A 147 5.77 2.26 5.37
N VAL A 148 6.74 1.57 5.99
CA VAL A 148 7.55 0.54 5.31
C VAL A 148 6.67 -0.57 4.73
N THR A 149 5.66 -1.03 5.47
CA THR A 149 4.73 -2.05 4.97
C THR A 149 3.89 -1.52 3.81
N MET A 150 3.38 -0.29 3.91
CA MET A 150 2.58 0.34 2.86
C MET A 150 3.38 0.50 1.55
N PHE A 151 4.60 1.01 1.61
CA PHE A 151 5.49 1.11 0.44
C PHE A 151 5.80 -0.26 -0.17
N SER A 152 6.05 -1.28 0.68
CA SER A 152 6.27 -2.65 0.22
C SER A 152 5.06 -3.23 -0.53
N HIS A 153 3.83 -2.87 -0.13
CA HIS A 153 2.60 -3.25 -0.83
C HIS A 153 2.52 -2.61 -2.21
N ILE A 154 2.70 -1.29 -2.28
CA ILE A 154 2.64 -0.54 -3.54
C ILE A 154 3.61 -1.14 -4.57
N HIS A 155 4.87 -1.35 -4.21
CA HIS A 155 5.87 -1.93 -5.11
C HIS A 155 5.55 -3.38 -5.51
N ALA A 156 5.01 -4.19 -4.60
CA ALA A 156 4.63 -5.57 -4.92
C ALA A 156 3.44 -5.62 -5.89
N ASP A 157 2.47 -4.73 -5.74
CA ASP A 157 1.29 -4.66 -6.59
C ASP A 157 1.64 -4.08 -7.97
N GLU A 158 2.48 -3.03 -8.05
CA GLU A 158 3.03 -2.52 -9.31
C GLU A 158 3.74 -3.62 -10.11
N LYS A 159 4.58 -4.43 -9.43
CA LYS A 159 5.29 -5.53 -10.08
C LYS A 159 4.33 -6.60 -10.62
N LYS A 160 3.28 -6.93 -9.87
CA LYS A 160 2.24 -7.89 -10.32
C LYS A 160 1.45 -7.35 -11.51
N ILE A 161 1.05 -6.08 -11.46
CA ILE A 161 0.32 -5.42 -12.54
C ILE A 161 1.18 -5.43 -13.81
N LYS A 162 2.44 -5.00 -13.70
CA LYS A 162 3.37 -4.99 -14.83
C LYS A 162 3.56 -6.38 -15.43
N ALA A 163 3.79 -7.41 -14.61
CA ALA A 163 3.92 -8.78 -15.08
C ALA A 163 2.65 -9.29 -15.80
N SER A 164 1.46 -8.94 -15.30
CA SER A 164 0.20 -9.33 -15.93
C SER A 164 -0.05 -8.61 -17.27
N LEU A 165 0.41 -7.36 -17.39
CA LEU A 165 0.33 -6.60 -18.64
C LEU A 165 1.29 -7.16 -19.69
N ASP A 166 2.52 -7.49 -19.31
CA ASP A 166 3.52 -8.09 -20.18
C ASP A 166 3.05 -9.47 -20.69
N GLU A 167 2.44 -10.29 -19.81
CA GLU A 167 1.86 -11.58 -20.19
C GLU A 167 0.71 -11.43 -21.19
N LYS A 168 -0.20 -10.49 -20.94
CA LYS A 168 -1.32 -10.20 -21.86
C LYS A 168 -0.82 -9.70 -23.21
N ALA A 169 0.16 -8.79 -23.23
CA ALA A 169 0.74 -8.26 -24.46
C ALA A 169 1.38 -9.37 -25.30
N THR A 170 2.15 -10.26 -24.66
CA THR A 170 2.79 -11.41 -25.32
C THR A 170 1.75 -12.38 -25.90
N ALA A 171 0.70 -12.68 -25.12
CA ALA A 171 -0.39 -13.56 -25.58
C ALA A 171 -1.16 -12.93 -26.76
N GLN A 172 -1.38 -11.63 -26.74
CA GLN A 172 -2.06 -10.92 -27.81
C GLN A 172 -1.21 -10.92 -29.10
N GLN A 173 0.09 -10.66 -28.98
CA GLN A 173 0.99 -10.73 -30.13
C GLN A 173 1.04 -12.13 -30.76
N ALA A 174 1.11 -13.19 -29.93
CA ALA A 174 1.07 -14.57 -30.43
C ALA A 174 -0.24 -14.89 -31.17
N ARG A 175 -1.38 -14.39 -30.67
CA ARG A 175 -2.67 -14.55 -31.34
C ARG A 175 -2.71 -13.82 -32.69
N ARG A 176 -2.16 -12.60 -32.79
CA ARG A 176 -2.05 -11.84 -34.04
C ARG A 176 -1.21 -12.59 -35.07
N GLU A 177 -0.03 -13.08 -34.66
CA GLU A 177 0.85 -13.84 -35.53
C GLU A 177 0.18 -15.13 -36.04
N ALA A 178 -0.55 -15.84 -35.16
CA ALA A 178 -1.29 -17.04 -35.53
C ALA A 178 -2.44 -16.74 -36.52
N GLN A 179 -3.16 -15.61 -36.35
CA GLN A 179 -4.21 -15.19 -37.28
C GLN A 179 -3.66 -14.84 -38.66
N VAL A 180 -2.55 -14.09 -38.70
CA VAL A 180 -1.87 -13.74 -39.95
C VAL A 180 -1.34 -15.00 -40.67
N ALA A 181 -0.74 -15.92 -39.93
CA ALA A 181 -0.25 -17.18 -40.48
C ALA A 181 -1.40 -18.04 -41.04
N LYS A 182 -2.54 -18.08 -40.31
CA LYS A 182 -3.74 -18.80 -40.79
C LYS A 182 -4.33 -18.17 -42.07
N ALA A 183 -4.44 -16.83 -42.10
CA ALA A 183 -4.92 -16.10 -43.27
C ALA A 183 -4.01 -16.35 -44.50
N LYS A 184 -2.69 -16.29 -44.34
CA LYS A 184 -1.73 -16.62 -45.41
C LYS A 184 -1.84 -18.09 -45.88
N ALA A 185 -2.03 -19.02 -44.97
CA ALA A 185 -2.21 -20.42 -45.31
C ALA A 185 -3.54 -20.70 -46.04
N GLU A 186 -4.62 -20.02 -45.68
CA GLU A 186 -5.92 -20.11 -46.35
C GLU A 186 -5.87 -19.48 -47.74
N ALA A 187 -5.23 -18.30 -47.90
CA ALA A 187 -5.01 -17.68 -49.18
C ALA A 187 -4.14 -18.56 -50.13
N ALA A 188 -3.08 -19.12 -49.63
CA ALA A 188 -2.25 -20.08 -50.37
C ALA A 188 -3.00 -21.35 -50.83
N ARG A 189 -3.96 -21.83 -50.04
CA ARG A 189 -4.83 -22.96 -50.41
C ARG A 189 -5.83 -22.62 -51.55
N ARG A 190 -6.33 -21.38 -51.57
CA ARG A 190 -7.25 -20.91 -52.64
C ARG A 190 -6.49 -20.61 -53.94
N ALA A 191 -5.21 -20.38 -53.86
CA ALA A 191 -4.35 -19.98 -54.96
C ALA A 191 -3.97 -21.08 -55.95
N GLY A 192 -4.76 -22.12 -56.07
CA GLY A 192 -4.50 -23.22 -57.05
C GLY A 192 -4.35 -22.79 -58.53
N SER A 193 -4.71 -21.53 -58.90
CA SER A 193 -4.54 -21.00 -60.25
C SER A 193 -4.22 -19.53 -60.36
N ASP A 194 -4.42 -18.66 -59.32
CA ASP A 194 -4.20 -17.22 -59.42
C ASP A 194 -3.43 -16.71 -58.20
N ALA A 195 -2.12 -16.72 -58.29
CA ALA A 195 -1.20 -16.35 -57.16
C ALA A 195 -1.30 -14.86 -56.74
N GLU A 196 -1.61 -13.96 -57.69
CA GLU A 196 -1.71 -12.52 -57.39
C GLU A 196 -2.97 -12.17 -56.58
N ASP A 197 -4.11 -12.80 -56.85
CA ASP A 197 -5.35 -12.57 -56.10
C ASP A 197 -5.25 -13.09 -54.67
N ALA A 198 -4.50 -14.17 -54.45
CA ALA A 198 -4.28 -14.76 -53.16
C ALA A 198 -3.34 -13.95 -52.22
N GLU A 199 -2.35 -13.30 -52.79
CA GLU A 199 -1.44 -12.42 -52.03
C GLU A 199 -2.19 -11.14 -51.58
N TRP A 200 -3.05 -10.58 -52.44
CA TRP A 200 -3.93 -9.47 -52.11
C TRP A 200 -4.90 -9.82 -50.96
N GLU A 201 -5.61 -10.96 -51.05
CA GLU A 201 -6.53 -11.40 -49.99
C GLU A 201 -5.83 -11.63 -48.65
N ALA A 202 -4.59 -12.15 -48.68
CA ALA A 202 -3.78 -12.37 -47.49
C ALA A 202 -3.35 -11.03 -46.81
N ASP A 203 -3.02 -10.04 -47.62
CA ASP A 203 -2.62 -8.71 -47.15
C ASP A 203 -3.82 -7.95 -46.59
N VAL A 204 -4.99 -8.02 -47.22
CA VAL A 204 -6.25 -7.47 -46.70
C VAL A 204 -6.62 -8.11 -45.35
N ALA A 205 -6.58 -9.45 -45.23
CA ALA A 205 -6.88 -10.14 -43.99
C ALA A 205 -5.88 -9.81 -42.87
N ALA A 206 -4.61 -9.65 -43.19
CA ALA A 206 -3.60 -9.22 -42.24
C ALA A 206 -3.82 -7.78 -41.76
N TYR A 207 -4.23 -6.90 -42.66
CA TYR A 207 -4.56 -5.52 -42.34
C TYR A 207 -5.81 -5.43 -41.44
N GLU A 208 -6.89 -6.16 -41.77
CA GLU A 208 -8.12 -6.19 -40.97
C GLU A 208 -7.86 -6.73 -39.56
N ALA A 209 -7.09 -7.79 -39.42
CA ALA A 209 -6.70 -8.34 -38.14
C ALA A 209 -5.88 -7.33 -37.29
N LYS A 210 -5.01 -6.56 -37.92
CA LYS A 210 -4.27 -5.48 -37.27
C LYS A 210 -5.20 -4.34 -36.83
N TYR A 211 -6.08 -3.89 -37.71
CA TYR A 211 -7.04 -2.81 -37.44
C TYR A 211 -8.00 -3.14 -36.29
N GLU A 212 -8.56 -4.36 -36.27
CA GLU A 212 -9.43 -4.78 -35.17
C GLU A 212 -8.71 -4.83 -33.84
N SER A 213 -7.44 -5.20 -33.85
CA SER A 213 -6.64 -5.26 -32.64
C SER A 213 -6.23 -3.88 -32.09
N GLU A 214 -5.95 -2.92 -33.00
CA GLU A 214 -5.62 -1.54 -32.61
C GLU A 214 -6.85 -0.80 -32.07
N ASN A 215 -8.04 -1.06 -32.63
CA ASN A 215 -9.28 -0.48 -32.14
C ASN A 215 -9.81 -1.14 -30.87
N ALA A 216 -9.47 -2.39 -30.58
CA ALA A 216 -9.77 -3.03 -29.30
C ALA A 216 -8.97 -2.40 -28.15
N GLU A 217 -7.75 -1.93 -28.40
CA GLU A 217 -6.96 -1.16 -27.45
C GLU A 217 -7.46 0.28 -27.27
N GLY A 218 -7.99 0.92 -28.34
CA GLY A 218 -8.56 2.27 -28.28
C GLY A 218 -9.92 2.35 -27.58
N ALA A 219 -10.68 1.27 -27.53
CA ALA A 219 -11.98 1.23 -26.87
C ALA A 219 -11.88 1.30 -25.33
N GLU A 220 -10.74 0.94 -24.75
CA GLU A 220 -10.47 1.13 -23.31
C GLU A 220 -10.09 2.60 -22.97
N VAL A 221 -9.80 3.45 -23.96
CA VAL A 221 -9.34 4.85 -23.76
C VAL A 221 -10.33 5.90 -24.27
N GLY A 222 -11.52 5.50 -24.73
CA GLY A 222 -12.67 6.40 -24.88
C GLY A 222 -12.63 7.42 -26.04
N ASP A 223 -12.04 7.09 -27.22
CA ASP A 223 -12.24 7.90 -28.43
C ASP A 223 -12.62 7.03 -29.63
N ALA A 224 -13.93 6.95 -29.90
CA ALA A 224 -14.52 6.19 -31.00
C ALA A 224 -14.74 7.07 -32.23
N SER A 225 -13.69 7.41 -32.97
CA SER A 225 -13.80 8.07 -34.26
C SER A 225 -12.95 7.42 -35.36
N GLY A 226 -12.89 6.11 -35.41
CA GLY A 226 -12.20 5.35 -36.44
C GLY A 226 -13.13 4.95 -37.58
N GLN A 227 -13.18 5.73 -38.65
CA GLN A 227 -13.87 5.34 -39.88
C GLN A 227 -13.07 4.24 -40.58
N LYS A 228 -13.71 3.06 -40.84
CA LYS A 228 -13.10 1.93 -41.54
C LYS A 228 -12.67 2.40 -42.96
N PRO A 229 -11.38 2.30 -43.34
CA PRO A 229 -10.96 2.69 -44.68
C PRO A 229 -11.57 1.72 -45.70
N SER A 230 -12.13 2.29 -46.78
CA SER A 230 -12.61 1.51 -47.94
C SER A 230 -11.44 1.22 -48.86
N PHE A 231 -11.15 -0.05 -49.10
CA PHE A 231 -10.28 -0.45 -50.18
C PHE A 231 -11.07 -0.34 -51.50
N GLU A 232 -10.53 0.45 -52.47
CA GLU A 232 -11.09 0.43 -53.82
C GLU A 232 -10.86 -0.95 -54.45
N GLU A 233 -11.97 -1.61 -54.84
CA GLU A 233 -11.91 -2.81 -55.66
C GLU A 233 -11.17 -2.53 -56.95
N HIS A 234 -9.97 -3.08 -57.13
CA HIS A 234 -9.36 -3.12 -58.45
C HIS A 234 -10.23 -3.98 -59.35
N GLY A 235 -10.90 -3.27 -60.26
CA GLY A 235 -11.93 -3.80 -61.11
C GLY A 235 -11.52 -5.07 -61.87
N THR A 236 -12.32 -6.07 -61.69
CA THR A 236 -12.45 -7.22 -62.60
C THR A 236 -12.85 -6.69 -63.99
N THR A 237 -11.88 -6.45 -64.87
CA THR A 237 -12.18 -6.30 -66.28
C THR A 237 -12.70 -7.63 -66.80
N ALA A 238 -14.03 -7.67 -66.91
CA ALA A 238 -14.71 -8.71 -67.67
C ALA A 238 -14.13 -8.75 -69.09
N ARG A 239 -13.37 -9.80 -69.42
CA ARG A 239 -13.11 -10.17 -70.81
C ARG A 239 -14.39 -10.80 -71.36
N GLY A 240 -15.11 -10.00 -72.21
CA GLY A 240 -16.21 -10.50 -72.99
C GLY A 240 -15.74 -11.60 -73.93
N ASN A 241 -16.62 -12.56 -74.11
CA ASN A 241 -16.60 -13.57 -75.17
C ASN A 241 -16.67 -12.89 -76.54
N GLU A 242 -15.78 -13.26 -77.44
CA GLU A 242 -16.09 -13.61 -78.81
C GLU A 242 -15.46 -14.97 -79.14
#